data_76f6342e308be5c0b5473722414812ce
#
_entry.id   76f6342e308be5c0b5473722414812ce
#
_cell.length_a   1.000
_cell.length_b   1.000
_cell.length_c   1.000
_cell.angle_alpha   90.00
_cell.angle_beta   90.00
_cell.angle_gamma   90.00
#
_symmetry.space_group_name_H-M   'P 1'
#
loop_
_entity.id
_entity.type
_entity.pdbx_description
1 polymer ?
#
loop_
_entity_poly.entity_id
_entity_poly.type
_entity_poly.pdbx_seq_one_letter_code
_entity_poly.pdbx_strand_id
1 'polypeptide(L)'
;MTHHVPADLQSYVCQNIISQYANFDKAHQIDHVEKVIEESLKLAMHYEVDYSMVYIIAAYHDLGLYEGREFHHIASGKVLLADETLRRWFTEEQLLQMKEAIEDHRASNKQAPRTIYGMIVAEADRIIDPEITLRRTVQYGLSHYPEMDKEGQYARFRRHLTDKYAEGGHLKLWIPQSDNAGRLAELRNLIANEDELIKVFDKLYSDELG
;
A
#
# COMPACT_ATOMS: atom_id res chain seq x y z
N MET A 1 12.85 -14.34 18.88
CA MET A 1 11.82 -13.57 18.17
C MET A 1 10.56 -14.42 18.09
N THR A 2 9.40 -13.85 18.33
CA THR A 2 8.14 -14.60 18.32
C THR A 2 7.61 -14.68 16.90
N HIS A 3 7.42 -15.90 16.38
CA HIS A 3 6.78 -16.13 15.07
C HIS A 3 5.24 -16.27 15.21
N HIS A 4 4.68 -15.65 16.23
CA HIS A 4 3.25 -15.73 16.53
C HIS A 4 2.79 -14.41 17.15
N VAL A 5 1.65 -13.89 16.70
CA VAL A 5 1.00 -12.73 17.29
C VAL A 5 0.11 -13.19 18.46
N PRO A 6 0.28 -12.69 19.69
CA PRO A 6 -0.54 -13.06 20.83
C PRO A 6 -2.04 -12.82 20.60
N ALA A 7 -2.89 -13.74 21.05
CA ALA A 7 -4.33 -13.68 20.83
C ALA A 7 -5.00 -12.45 21.47
N ASP A 8 -4.51 -12.02 22.63
CA ASP A 8 -4.98 -10.83 23.32
C ASP A 8 -4.62 -9.53 22.57
N LEU A 9 -3.44 -9.49 21.94
CA LEU A 9 -3.03 -8.40 21.05
C LEU A 9 -3.91 -8.36 19.80
N GLN A 10 -4.15 -9.52 19.16
CA GLN A 10 -5.06 -9.60 18.01
C GLN A 10 -6.47 -9.11 18.35
N SER A 11 -7.01 -9.55 19.50
CA SER A 11 -8.33 -9.14 19.96
C SER A 11 -8.40 -7.61 20.18
N TYR A 12 -7.37 -7.03 20.80
CA TYR A 12 -7.26 -5.60 21.00
C TYR A 12 -7.28 -4.83 19.67
N VAL A 13 -6.43 -5.22 18.74
CA VAL A 13 -6.29 -4.57 17.43
C VAL A 13 -7.58 -4.68 16.60
N CYS A 14 -8.21 -5.86 16.57
CA CYS A 14 -9.45 -6.05 15.84
C CYS A 14 -10.57 -5.13 16.37
N GLN A 15 -10.72 -5.03 17.70
CA GLN A 15 -11.80 -4.27 18.32
C GLN A 15 -11.59 -2.75 18.30
N ASN A 16 -10.35 -2.29 18.46
CA ASN A 16 -10.06 -0.87 18.70
C ASN A 16 -9.39 -0.17 17.53
N ILE A 17 -8.71 -0.91 16.64
CA ILE A 17 -7.90 -0.34 15.56
C ILE A 17 -8.54 -0.62 14.19
N ILE A 18 -8.72 -1.88 13.82
CA ILE A 18 -9.26 -2.26 12.50
C ILE A 18 -10.67 -1.68 12.30
N SER A 19 -11.50 -1.65 13.35
CA SER A 19 -12.84 -1.05 13.29
C SER A 19 -12.87 0.42 12.85
N GLN A 20 -11.79 1.17 13.07
CA GLN A 20 -11.71 2.58 12.67
C GLN A 20 -11.65 2.76 11.16
N TYR A 21 -11.12 1.78 10.42
CA TYR A 21 -11.02 1.79 8.96
C TYR A 21 -12.38 1.81 8.25
N ALA A 22 -13.46 1.42 8.92
CA ALA A 22 -14.83 1.55 8.38
C ALA A 22 -15.23 2.99 8.03
N ASN A 23 -14.54 3.99 8.60
CA ASN A 23 -14.81 5.41 8.39
C ASN A 23 -13.99 6.05 7.27
N PHE A 24 -13.06 5.31 6.65
CA PHE A 24 -12.20 5.83 5.59
C PHE A 24 -12.84 5.66 4.20
N ASP A 25 -12.19 6.24 3.20
CA ASP A 25 -12.64 6.12 1.81
C ASP A 25 -12.56 4.66 1.32
N LYS A 26 -13.29 4.36 0.24
CA LYS A 26 -13.46 3.01 -0.29
C LYS A 26 -12.15 2.26 -0.61
N ALA A 27 -11.05 2.99 -0.79
CA ALA A 27 -9.75 2.39 -1.11
C ALA A 27 -8.95 1.99 0.15
N HIS A 28 -9.35 2.47 1.34
CA HIS A 28 -8.63 2.32 2.60
C HIS A 28 -9.56 1.78 3.71
N GLN A 29 -10.51 0.91 3.36
CA GLN A 29 -11.43 0.28 4.30
C GLN A 29 -10.84 -0.98 4.95
N ILE A 30 -11.65 -1.67 5.75
CA ILE A 30 -11.24 -2.84 6.54
C ILE A 30 -10.58 -3.92 5.68
N ASP A 31 -11.13 -4.20 4.50
CA ASP A 31 -10.58 -5.18 3.55
C ASP A 31 -9.16 -4.83 3.10
N HIS A 32 -8.84 -3.55 2.95
CA HIS A 32 -7.47 -3.11 2.63
C HIS A 32 -6.50 -3.40 3.77
N VAL A 33 -6.81 -2.95 4.99
CA VAL A 33 -5.88 -3.16 6.13
C VAL A 33 -5.70 -4.64 6.46
N GLU A 34 -6.76 -5.46 6.38
CA GLU A 34 -6.68 -6.91 6.55
C GLU A 34 -5.76 -7.54 5.50
N LYS A 35 -5.86 -7.12 4.24
CA LYS A 35 -4.99 -7.57 3.15
C LYS A 35 -3.53 -7.16 3.39
N VAL A 36 -3.27 -5.93 3.83
CA VAL A 36 -1.91 -5.47 4.16
C VAL A 36 -1.32 -6.26 5.33
N ILE A 37 -2.12 -6.57 6.36
CA ILE A 37 -1.70 -7.42 7.48
C ILE A 37 -1.32 -8.83 6.98
N GLU A 38 -2.19 -9.47 6.20
CA GLU A 38 -1.95 -10.81 5.65
C GLU A 38 -0.66 -10.86 4.85
N GLU A 39 -0.48 -9.95 3.89
CA GLU A 39 0.70 -9.90 3.03
C GLU A 39 1.97 -9.54 3.84
N SER A 40 1.87 -8.63 4.82
CA SER A 40 3.00 -8.29 5.69
C SER A 40 3.48 -9.50 6.50
N LEU A 41 2.56 -10.27 7.08
CA LEU A 41 2.92 -11.47 7.84
C LEU A 41 3.47 -12.59 6.94
N LYS A 42 2.95 -12.73 5.71
CA LYS A 42 3.48 -13.65 4.70
C LYS A 42 4.91 -13.29 4.32
N LEU A 43 5.20 -12.01 4.06
CA LEU A 43 6.55 -11.54 3.75
C LEU A 43 7.50 -11.69 4.95
N ALA A 44 7.01 -11.46 6.17
CA ALA A 44 7.78 -11.60 7.41
C ALA A 44 8.37 -13.00 7.61
N MET A 45 7.75 -14.06 7.03
CA MET A 45 8.26 -15.44 7.13
C MET A 45 9.66 -15.62 6.50
N HIS A 46 10.10 -14.73 5.66
CA HIS A 46 11.41 -14.76 5.02
C HIS A 46 12.51 -14.04 5.81
N TYR A 47 12.18 -13.46 6.97
CA TYR A 47 13.08 -12.60 7.73
C TYR A 47 13.05 -12.89 9.23
N GLU A 48 14.16 -12.61 9.90
CA GLU A 48 14.28 -12.70 11.37
C GLU A 48 13.68 -11.42 12.00
N VAL A 49 12.34 -11.35 12.09
CA VAL A 49 11.58 -10.22 12.62
C VAL A 49 10.57 -10.65 13.68
N ASP A 50 10.14 -9.71 14.52
CA ASP A 50 9.03 -9.93 15.46
C ASP A 50 7.69 -9.76 14.73
N TYR A 51 6.91 -10.82 14.62
CA TYR A 51 5.62 -10.82 13.92
C TYR A 51 4.59 -9.92 14.59
N SER A 52 4.68 -9.74 15.92
CA SER A 52 3.79 -8.80 16.61
C SER A 52 4.05 -7.37 16.19
N MET A 53 5.32 -6.98 15.99
CA MET A 53 5.67 -5.66 15.49
C MET A 53 5.20 -5.47 14.05
N VAL A 54 5.43 -6.46 13.16
CA VAL A 54 4.94 -6.41 11.77
C VAL A 54 3.43 -6.24 11.71
N TYR A 55 2.70 -7.01 12.53
CA TYR A 55 1.25 -6.95 12.65
C TYR A 55 0.76 -5.56 13.07
N ILE A 56 1.36 -4.97 14.09
CA ILE A 56 1.02 -3.63 14.58
C ILE A 56 1.32 -2.56 13.53
N ILE A 57 2.50 -2.60 12.89
CA ILE A 57 2.86 -1.62 11.85
C ILE A 57 1.82 -1.66 10.72
N ALA A 58 1.46 -2.86 10.24
CA ALA A 58 0.46 -3.04 9.21
C ALA A 58 -0.95 -2.56 9.65
N ALA A 59 -1.35 -2.84 10.91
CA ALA A 59 -2.64 -2.42 11.42
C ALA A 59 -2.77 -0.90 11.61
N TYR A 60 -1.68 -0.19 11.87
CA TYR A 60 -1.68 1.26 12.14
C TYR A 60 -1.27 2.12 10.95
N HIS A 61 -0.79 1.55 9.83
CA HIS A 61 -0.11 2.30 8.77
C HIS A 61 -0.91 3.48 8.22
N ASP A 62 -2.22 3.34 8.09
CA ASP A 62 -3.12 4.33 7.47
C ASP A 62 -4.07 5.03 8.45
N LEU A 63 -3.99 4.77 9.77
CA LEU A 63 -4.89 5.40 10.74
C LEU A 63 -4.84 6.94 10.71
N GLY A 64 -3.74 7.52 10.24
CA GLY A 64 -3.57 8.97 10.11
C GLY A 64 -4.24 9.61 8.89
N LEU A 65 -4.99 8.87 8.07
CA LEU A 65 -5.66 9.40 6.88
C LEU A 65 -6.62 10.56 7.15
N TYR A 66 -7.10 10.72 8.38
CA TYR A 66 -7.89 11.89 8.80
C TYR A 66 -7.13 13.23 8.68
N GLU A 67 -5.79 13.22 8.73
CA GLU A 67 -4.92 14.38 8.47
C GLU A 67 -4.67 14.63 6.96
N GLY A 68 -5.29 13.83 6.11
CA GLY A 68 -5.12 13.90 4.66
C GLY A 68 -3.94 13.08 4.13
N ARG A 69 -4.00 12.75 2.83
CA ARG A 69 -3.06 11.83 2.16
C ARG A 69 -1.60 12.29 2.19
N GLU A 70 -1.35 13.57 2.32
CA GLU A 70 0.02 14.09 2.30
C GLU A 70 0.79 13.73 3.57
N PHE A 71 0.13 13.77 4.73
CA PHE A 71 0.77 13.61 6.03
C PHE A 71 0.31 12.36 6.80
N HIS A 72 -0.56 11.51 6.21
CA HIS A 72 -1.14 10.35 6.91
C HIS A 72 -0.09 9.46 7.57
N HIS A 73 1.03 9.19 6.93
CA HIS A 73 2.10 8.33 7.45
C HIS A 73 2.72 8.89 8.74
N ILE A 74 2.91 10.21 8.82
CA ILE A 74 3.39 10.87 10.05
C ILE A 74 2.31 10.85 11.13
N ALA A 75 1.06 11.12 10.75
CA ALA A 75 -0.06 11.10 11.69
C ALA A 75 -0.31 9.68 12.23
N SER A 76 -0.22 8.64 11.38
CA SER A 76 -0.32 7.24 11.79
C SER A 76 0.75 6.86 12.82
N GLY A 77 1.99 7.29 12.62
CA GLY A 77 3.06 7.08 13.59
C GLY A 77 2.78 7.77 14.94
N LYS A 78 2.17 8.96 14.93
CA LYS A 78 1.75 9.64 16.16
C LYS A 78 0.61 8.91 16.87
N VAL A 79 -0.37 8.40 16.12
CA VAL A 79 -1.48 7.59 16.65
C VAL A 79 -0.94 6.36 17.36
N LEU A 80 0.01 5.64 16.74
CA LEU A 80 0.64 4.48 17.37
C LEU A 80 1.31 4.85 18.70
N LEU A 81 2.11 5.90 18.76
CA LEU A 81 2.79 6.30 20.00
C LEU A 81 1.84 6.79 21.09
N ALA A 82 0.70 7.37 20.70
CA ALA A 82 -0.33 7.85 21.65
C ALA A 82 -1.14 6.70 22.25
N ASP A 83 -1.09 5.50 21.68
CA ASP A 83 -1.78 4.34 22.23
C ASP A 83 -1.02 3.71 23.39
N GLU A 84 -1.33 4.20 24.61
CA GLU A 84 -0.73 3.70 25.85
C GLU A 84 -0.93 2.20 26.09
N THR A 85 -1.97 1.60 25.48
CA THR A 85 -2.30 0.18 25.66
C THR A 85 -1.23 -0.73 25.06
N LEU A 86 -0.54 -0.29 24.00
CA LEU A 86 0.51 -1.04 23.33
C LEU A 86 1.70 -1.34 24.25
N ARG A 87 1.92 -0.52 25.30
CA ARG A 87 2.97 -0.73 26.30
C ARG A 87 2.79 -2.00 27.13
N ARG A 88 1.66 -2.69 27.00
CA ARG A 88 1.45 -4.01 27.57
C ARG A 88 2.26 -5.11 26.87
N TRP A 89 2.61 -4.89 25.60
CA TRP A 89 3.28 -5.88 24.74
C TRP A 89 4.65 -5.42 24.22
N PHE A 90 4.89 -4.10 24.17
CA PHE A 90 6.06 -3.52 23.52
C PHE A 90 6.80 -2.53 24.42
N THR A 91 8.13 -2.51 24.30
CA THR A 91 8.98 -1.52 24.92
C THR A 91 8.91 -0.18 24.15
N GLU A 92 9.37 0.92 24.79
CA GLU A 92 9.45 2.23 24.11
C GLU A 92 10.33 2.19 22.86
N GLU A 93 11.42 1.42 22.89
CA GLU A 93 12.31 1.26 21.74
C GLU A 93 11.58 0.57 20.56
N GLN A 94 10.81 -0.49 20.83
CA GLN A 94 9.99 -1.15 19.82
C GLN A 94 8.90 -0.24 19.28
N LEU A 95 8.23 0.55 20.13
CA LEU A 95 7.22 1.53 19.70
C LEU A 95 7.82 2.60 18.78
N LEU A 96 9.00 3.10 19.09
CA LEU A 96 9.71 4.06 18.22
C LEU A 96 10.10 3.44 16.88
N GLN A 97 10.59 2.19 16.88
CA GLN A 97 10.91 1.48 15.65
C GLN A 97 9.67 1.23 14.79
N MET A 98 8.54 0.87 15.40
CA MET A 98 7.27 0.68 14.70
C MET A 98 6.74 1.99 14.11
N LYS A 99 6.80 3.09 14.88
CA LYS A 99 6.47 4.43 14.38
C LYS A 99 7.30 4.79 13.14
N GLU A 100 8.60 4.59 13.18
CA GLU A 100 9.50 4.86 12.06
C GLU A 100 9.16 4.02 10.83
N ALA A 101 8.82 2.75 11.02
CA ALA A 101 8.39 1.87 9.95
C ALA A 101 7.06 2.33 9.31
N ILE A 102 6.11 2.81 10.13
CA ILE A 102 4.87 3.41 9.64
C ILE A 102 5.16 4.67 8.81
N GLU A 103 6.03 5.55 9.28
CA GLU A 103 6.40 6.76 8.53
C GLU A 103 7.06 6.45 7.18
N ASP A 104 7.71 5.31 7.07
CA ASP A 104 8.44 4.88 5.87
C ASP A 104 7.57 4.21 4.80
N HIS A 105 6.33 3.76 5.12
CA HIS A 105 5.53 2.95 4.19
C HIS A 105 5.10 3.69 2.91
N ARG A 106 5.01 5.01 2.96
CA ARG A 106 4.46 5.82 1.86
C ARG A 106 5.19 5.58 0.54
N ALA A 107 4.46 5.20 -0.51
CA ALA A 107 5.01 4.87 -1.83
C ALA A 107 5.77 6.03 -2.52
N SER A 108 5.45 7.28 -2.20
CA SER A 108 6.10 8.47 -2.75
C SER A 108 7.36 8.90 -2.00
N ASN A 109 7.76 8.19 -0.93
CA ASN A 109 9.01 8.47 -0.23
C ASN A 109 10.20 8.25 -1.17
N LYS A 110 11.09 9.24 -1.22
CA LYS A 110 12.29 9.18 -2.08
C LYS A 110 13.38 8.27 -1.51
N GLN A 111 13.39 8.08 -0.20
CA GLN A 111 14.36 7.27 0.52
C GLN A 111 13.81 5.86 0.77
N ALA A 112 14.71 4.89 0.86
CA ALA A 112 14.36 3.56 1.30
C ALA A 112 13.85 3.57 2.74
N PRO A 113 12.92 2.67 3.11
CA PRO A 113 12.55 2.48 4.50
C PRO A 113 13.78 2.18 5.37
N ARG A 114 13.81 2.75 6.58
CA ARG A 114 14.94 2.69 7.51
C ARG A 114 15.25 1.28 8.02
N THR A 115 14.22 0.43 8.08
CA THR A 115 14.32 -0.91 8.65
C THR A 115 13.61 -1.94 7.78
N ILE A 116 13.92 -3.23 8.01
CA ILE A 116 13.22 -4.34 7.35
C ILE A 116 11.72 -4.32 7.66
N TYR A 117 11.29 -3.86 8.84
CA TYR A 117 9.89 -3.71 9.19
C TYR A 117 9.16 -2.72 8.26
N GLY A 118 9.78 -1.57 8.02
CA GLY A 118 9.26 -0.58 7.07
C GLY A 118 9.25 -1.10 5.63
N MET A 119 10.26 -1.87 5.22
CA MET A 119 10.31 -2.50 3.90
C MET A 119 9.17 -3.50 3.70
N ILE A 120 8.92 -4.38 4.69
CA ILE A 120 7.87 -5.39 4.64
C ILE A 120 6.49 -4.74 4.47
N VAL A 121 6.15 -3.76 5.33
CA VAL A 121 4.82 -3.14 5.28
C VAL A 121 4.68 -2.24 4.07
N ALA A 122 5.70 -1.47 3.70
CA ALA A 122 5.69 -0.70 2.46
C ALA A 122 5.54 -1.57 1.21
N GLU A 123 6.09 -2.77 1.20
CA GLU A 123 5.93 -3.73 0.10
C GLU A 123 4.52 -4.33 0.09
N ALA A 124 3.99 -4.73 1.26
CA ALA A 124 2.67 -5.30 1.39
C ALA A 124 1.55 -4.32 1.00
N ASP A 125 1.70 -3.04 1.35
CA ASP A 125 0.76 -1.98 0.96
C ASP A 125 0.74 -1.71 -0.56
N ARG A 126 1.83 -2.04 -1.26
CA ARG A 126 1.91 -1.92 -2.73
C ARG A 126 1.26 -3.11 -3.44
N ILE A 127 0.00 -3.34 -3.23
CA ILE A 127 -0.73 -4.41 -3.93
C ILE A 127 -0.75 -4.09 -5.42
N ILE A 128 0.19 -4.69 -6.17
CA ILE A 128 0.27 -4.58 -7.62
C ILE A 128 -0.59 -5.69 -8.21
N ASP A 129 -1.68 -5.29 -8.85
CA ASP A 129 -2.48 -6.13 -9.73
C ASP A 129 -2.59 -5.38 -11.06
N PRO A 130 -2.06 -5.93 -12.18
CA PRO A 130 -2.05 -5.23 -13.47
C PRO A 130 -3.45 -4.81 -13.92
N GLU A 131 -4.45 -5.70 -13.86
CA GLU A 131 -5.82 -5.40 -14.31
C GLU A 131 -6.45 -4.29 -13.46
N ILE A 132 -6.39 -4.42 -12.13
CA ILE A 132 -6.93 -3.43 -11.21
C ILE A 132 -6.21 -2.09 -11.37
N THR A 133 -4.90 -2.09 -11.53
CA THR A 133 -4.09 -0.88 -11.72
C THR A 133 -4.48 -0.13 -12.99
N LEU A 134 -4.62 -0.84 -14.11
CA LEU A 134 -5.01 -0.26 -15.39
C LEU A 134 -6.43 0.29 -15.33
N ARG A 135 -7.39 -0.49 -14.81
CA ARG A 135 -8.79 -0.08 -14.66
C ARG A 135 -8.93 1.16 -13.77
N ARG A 136 -8.31 1.17 -12.59
CA ARG A 136 -8.32 2.34 -11.68
C ARG A 136 -7.71 3.58 -12.33
N THR A 137 -6.69 3.42 -13.19
CA THR A 137 -6.07 4.55 -13.90
C THR A 137 -7.03 5.14 -14.93
N VAL A 138 -7.84 4.33 -15.62
CA VAL A 138 -8.91 4.79 -16.52
C VAL A 138 -10.02 5.47 -15.72
N GLN A 139 -10.55 4.81 -14.68
CA GLN A 139 -11.61 5.36 -13.82
C GLN A 139 -11.24 6.71 -13.22
N TYR A 140 -10.00 6.85 -12.75
CA TYR A 140 -9.51 8.13 -12.24
C TYR A 140 -9.54 9.22 -13.32
N GLY A 141 -9.13 8.89 -14.54
CA GLY A 141 -9.18 9.82 -15.66
C GLY A 141 -10.59 10.31 -15.95
N LEU A 142 -11.51 9.37 -16.10
CA LEU A 142 -12.91 9.67 -16.40
C LEU A 142 -13.58 10.52 -15.30
N SER A 143 -13.28 10.25 -14.04
CA SER A 143 -13.89 10.97 -12.91
C SER A 143 -13.30 12.35 -12.65
N HIS A 144 -11.99 12.54 -12.87
CA HIS A 144 -11.29 13.79 -12.55
C HIS A 144 -11.09 14.74 -13.74
N TYR A 145 -11.19 14.20 -14.96
CA TYR A 145 -11.02 14.94 -16.21
C TYR A 145 -12.14 14.59 -17.22
N PRO A 146 -13.43 14.78 -16.83
CA PRO A 146 -14.56 14.35 -17.66
C PRO A 146 -14.62 15.09 -19.01
N GLU A 147 -14.04 16.29 -19.10
CA GLU A 147 -14.00 17.09 -20.33
C GLU A 147 -12.93 16.62 -21.34
N MET A 148 -12.05 15.70 -20.92
CA MET A 148 -10.96 15.23 -21.77
C MET A 148 -11.48 14.20 -22.76
N ASP A 149 -11.14 14.37 -24.04
CA ASP A 149 -11.46 13.40 -25.07
C ASP A 149 -10.69 12.07 -24.87
N LYS A 150 -11.06 11.06 -25.64
CA LYS A 150 -10.47 9.72 -25.53
C LYS A 150 -8.96 9.73 -25.75
N GLU A 151 -8.47 10.52 -26.70
CA GLU A 151 -7.04 10.63 -27.00
C GLU A 151 -6.28 11.26 -25.83
N GLY A 152 -6.81 12.33 -25.24
CA GLY A 152 -6.28 12.95 -24.02
C GLY A 152 -6.28 12.00 -22.83
N GLN A 153 -7.38 11.24 -22.65
CA GLN A 153 -7.47 10.21 -21.59
C GLN A 153 -6.40 9.13 -21.78
N TYR A 154 -6.16 8.65 -23.02
CA TYR A 154 -5.10 7.71 -23.30
C TYR A 154 -3.70 8.29 -23.01
N ALA A 155 -3.43 9.50 -23.47
CA ALA A 155 -2.14 10.17 -23.23
C ALA A 155 -1.85 10.32 -21.72
N ARG A 156 -2.87 10.69 -20.93
CA ARG A 156 -2.79 10.76 -19.47
C ARG A 156 -2.55 9.38 -18.85
N PHE A 157 -3.32 8.37 -19.26
CA PHE A 157 -3.22 6.98 -18.82
C PHE A 157 -1.80 6.46 -19.04
N ARG A 158 -1.29 6.54 -20.27
CA ARG A 158 0.05 6.12 -20.65
C ARG A 158 1.13 6.83 -19.83
N ARG A 159 1.05 8.14 -19.71
CA ARG A 159 2.01 8.94 -18.93
C ARG A 159 2.02 8.50 -17.46
N HIS A 160 0.86 8.35 -16.82
CA HIS A 160 0.79 7.90 -15.43
C HIS A 160 1.44 6.52 -15.23
N LEU A 161 1.15 5.57 -16.12
CA LEU A 161 1.74 4.23 -16.04
C LEU A 161 3.25 4.27 -16.25
N THR A 162 3.73 5.06 -17.22
CA THR A 162 5.16 5.21 -17.50
C THR A 162 5.89 5.84 -16.32
N ASP A 163 5.38 6.94 -15.79
CA ASP A 163 6.03 7.69 -14.70
C ASP A 163 6.11 6.85 -13.40
N LYS A 164 5.13 5.99 -13.18
CA LYS A 164 5.06 5.23 -11.92
C LYS A 164 5.62 3.82 -12.06
N TYR A 165 5.25 3.07 -13.08
CA TYR A 165 5.45 1.61 -13.13
C TYR A 165 6.46 1.15 -14.17
N ALA A 166 6.75 1.92 -15.24
CA ALA A 166 7.72 1.52 -16.26
C ALA A 166 9.12 1.32 -15.70
N GLU A 167 10.02 0.79 -16.50
CA GLU A 167 11.43 0.72 -16.16
C GLU A 167 11.98 2.13 -15.91
N GLY A 168 12.57 2.35 -14.72
CA GLY A 168 12.96 3.71 -14.29
C GLY A 168 11.84 4.55 -13.68
N GLY A 169 10.60 4.06 -13.61
CA GLY A 169 9.50 4.70 -12.89
C GLY A 169 9.78 4.84 -11.39
N HIS A 170 9.01 5.70 -10.73
CA HIS A 170 9.29 6.01 -9.33
C HIS A 170 8.85 4.93 -8.32
N LEU A 171 8.04 3.93 -8.75
CA LEU A 171 7.69 2.82 -7.89
C LEU A 171 8.90 1.93 -7.63
N LYS A 172 9.20 1.72 -6.35
CA LYS A 172 10.28 0.83 -5.90
C LYS A 172 9.70 -0.30 -5.06
N LEU A 173 10.20 -1.49 -5.28
CA LEU A 173 9.94 -2.68 -4.47
C LEU A 173 11.12 -2.92 -3.55
N TRP A 174 10.85 -3.44 -2.36
CA TRP A 174 11.85 -3.59 -1.30
C TRP A 174 12.11 -5.05 -0.93
N ILE A 175 11.14 -5.94 -1.20
CA ILE A 175 11.16 -7.34 -0.77
C ILE A 175 11.20 -8.25 -2.01
N PRO A 176 12.33 -8.88 -2.34
CA PRO A 176 12.45 -9.74 -3.53
C PRO A 176 11.52 -10.95 -3.54
N GLN A 177 11.08 -11.41 -2.36
CA GLN A 177 10.18 -12.56 -2.20
C GLN A 177 8.71 -12.20 -2.41
N SER A 178 8.41 -10.93 -2.64
CA SER A 178 7.07 -10.43 -2.92
C SER A 178 6.57 -10.84 -4.31
N ASP A 179 5.30 -11.23 -4.41
CA ASP A 179 4.63 -11.45 -5.69
C ASP A 179 4.57 -10.18 -6.55
N ASN A 180 4.73 -9.00 -5.93
CA ASN A 180 4.74 -7.71 -6.63
C ASN A 180 5.84 -7.63 -7.71
N ALA A 181 6.97 -8.29 -7.53
CA ALA A 181 8.06 -8.28 -8.51
C ALA A 181 7.61 -8.90 -9.85
N GLY A 182 6.95 -10.06 -9.81
CA GLY A 182 6.40 -10.72 -10.99
C GLY A 182 5.30 -9.89 -11.64
N ARG A 183 4.34 -9.41 -10.84
CA ARG A 183 3.21 -8.59 -11.31
C ARG A 183 3.66 -7.25 -11.89
N LEU A 184 4.70 -6.63 -11.31
CA LEU A 184 5.29 -5.42 -11.88
C LEU A 184 6.00 -5.70 -13.21
N ALA A 185 6.67 -6.85 -13.35
CA ALA A 185 7.28 -7.24 -14.62
C ALA A 185 6.23 -7.44 -15.72
N GLU A 186 5.08 -8.06 -15.41
CA GLU A 186 3.94 -8.19 -16.34
C GLU A 186 3.42 -6.83 -16.78
N LEU A 187 3.20 -5.92 -15.81
CA LEU A 187 2.74 -4.56 -16.11
C LEU A 187 3.75 -3.77 -16.95
N ARG A 188 5.04 -3.91 -16.68
CA ARG A 188 6.12 -3.28 -17.47
C ARG A 188 6.15 -3.79 -18.91
N ASN A 189 6.00 -5.10 -19.11
CA ASN A 189 5.94 -5.68 -20.45
C ASN A 189 4.76 -5.10 -21.24
N LEU A 190 3.60 -4.93 -20.60
CA LEU A 190 2.43 -4.32 -21.22
C LEU A 190 2.67 -2.84 -21.55
N ILE A 191 3.24 -2.06 -20.63
CA ILE A 191 3.56 -0.63 -20.86
C ILE A 191 4.55 -0.46 -22.00
N ALA A 192 5.50 -1.38 -22.17
CA ALA A 192 6.48 -1.34 -23.25
C ALA A 192 5.90 -1.73 -24.63
N ASN A 193 4.75 -2.40 -24.67
CA ASN A 193 4.07 -2.80 -25.90
C ASN A 193 2.90 -1.83 -26.21
N GLU A 194 3.18 -0.79 -26.98
CA GLU A 194 2.20 0.27 -27.29
C GLU A 194 0.92 -0.28 -27.94
N ASP A 195 1.03 -1.21 -28.88
CA ASP A 195 -0.13 -1.77 -29.60
C ASP A 195 -1.07 -2.56 -28.65
N GLU A 196 -0.50 -3.23 -27.69
CA GLU A 196 -1.25 -3.98 -26.69
C GLU A 196 -1.82 -3.06 -25.63
N LEU A 197 -1.08 -2.06 -25.18
CA LEU A 197 -1.50 -1.07 -24.22
C LEU A 197 -2.71 -0.27 -24.72
N ILE A 198 -2.71 0.14 -26.00
CA ILE A 198 -3.86 0.82 -26.65
C ILE A 198 -5.10 -0.08 -26.63
N LYS A 199 -4.96 -1.34 -27.01
CA LYS A 199 -6.11 -2.29 -27.01
C LYS A 199 -6.71 -2.49 -25.62
N VAL A 200 -5.85 -2.61 -24.61
CA VAL A 200 -6.31 -2.74 -23.22
C VAL A 200 -6.99 -1.46 -22.75
N PHE A 201 -6.41 -0.31 -23.05
CA PHE A 201 -7.05 0.98 -22.73
C PHE A 201 -8.41 1.11 -23.41
N ASP A 202 -8.52 0.83 -24.71
CA ASP A 202 -9.76 0.94 -25.48
C ASP A 202 -10.88 0.07 -24.90
N LYS A 203 -10.53 -1.17 -24.50
CA LYS A 203 -11.46 -2.07 -23.84
C LYS A 203 -11.92 -1.50 -22.49
N LEU A 204 -10.99 -1.15 -21.62
CA LEU A 204 -11.30 -0.63 -20.28
C LEU A 204 -12.08 0.68 -20.36
N TYR A 205 -11.70 1.58 -21.27
CA TYR A 205 -12.38 2.85 -21.48
C TYR A 205 -13.85 2.64 -21.92
N SER A 206 -14.09 1.69 -22.81
CA SER A 206 -15.44 1.34 -23.24
C SER A 206 -16.26 0.68 -22.13
N ASP A 207 -15.65 -0.24 -21.37
CA ASP A 207 -16.28 -0.92 -20.23
C ASP A 207 -16.73 0.06 -19.13
N GLU A 208 -15.99 1.16 -18.92
CA GLU A 208 -16.30 2.15 -17.88
C GLU A 208 -17.32 3.23 -18.33
N LEU A 209 -17.57 3.35 -19.64
CA LEU A 209 -18.57 4.28 -20.18
C LEU A 209 -19.93 3.62 -20.42
N GLY A 210 -19.97 2.28 -20.45
CA GLY A 210 -21.12 1.51 -20.79
C GLY A 210 -22.01 0.96 -20.61
#